data_969d947dce576dac9351167b1f370462
#
_entry.id   969d947dce576dac9351167b1f370462
#
_cell.length_a   1.000
_cell.length_b   1.000
_cell.length_c   1.000
_cell.angle_alpha   90.00
_cell.angle_beta   90.00
_cell.angle_gamma   90.00
#
_symmetry.space_group_name_H-M   'P 1'
#
loop_
_entity.id
_entity.type
_entity.pdbx_description
1 polymer ?
#
loop_
_entity_poly.entity_id
_entity_poly.type
_entity_poly.pdbx_seq_one_letter_code
_entity_poly.pdbx_strand_id
1 'polypeptide(L)'
;STPAEPEAPADEPAAPAEPAAPTIPTPPAPVTPADPPAAQNPSYPSWSYNGNTAYTPKHYSHDLTTEKFIAVIGEQAREIGQERDLYASVMIAQAILESASGNSLLAKAPNNNLFGIKGTYNGESVLMRTAEDDGTGLIYFILSDFRKYDTVKDSLNDYADLMCEGLNGFYAPVWKSNAPTFVDATDYLEGRYATDTQYSEKLQDIIETYDLTRFDEPLDYETVSTFEFPVIDEETGKEVLDPITGEVVMEQRTLADLVAEATSHLGTPYLWGGVTPDGFDCSGLVQYCYREVLGVEIPRTTYFQCLVGEDVDFEDLHMGDLLFFDRASDGVGHVAMYLGDGYYIQAPHTGDVVKVTAMEDQMPTFAKRVIETRPVTDQLVTDLVEDPLTPAGELFSLGKDKGSAKLMSQPLQRLAQFLS
;
A
#
# COMPACT_ATOMS: atom_id res chain seq x y z
N SER A 1 -10.58 -80.45 -58.91
CA SER A 1 -10.15 -80.20 -57.56
C SER A 1 -9.96 -78.72 -57.34
N THR A 2 -10.97 -78.11 -56.78
CA THR A 2 -11.04 -76.69 -56.45
C THR A 2 -10.54 -76.50 -55.00
N PRO A 3 -9.69 -75.56 -54.72
CA PRO A 3 -9.31 -75.30 -53.34
C PRO A 3 -10.38 -74.49 -52.59
N ALA A 4 -10.55 -74.84 -51.34
CA ALA A 4 -11.52 -74.21 -50.43
C ALA A 4 -11.10 -72.80 -50.04
N GLU A 5 -12.12 -71.97 -49.89
CA GLU A 5 -12.10 -70.59 -49.40
C GLU A 5 -11.77 -70.56 -47.85
N PRO A 6 -11.01 -69.65 -47.34
CA PRO A 6 -10.72 -69.59 -45.88
C PRO A 6 -11.85 -68.83 -45.13
N GLU A 7 -12.29 -69.42 -44.03
CA GLU A 7 -13.26 -68.86 -43.05
C GLU A 7 -12.84 -67.52 -42.51
N ALA A 8 -13.83 -66.62 -42.34
CA ALA A 8 -13.69 -65.32 -41.69
C ALA A 8 -13.40 -65.46 -40.14
N PRO A 9 -12.59 -64.61 -39.52
CA PRO A 9 -12.39 -64.65 -38.09
C PRO A 9 -13.61 -64.13 -37.34
N ALA A 10 -13.81 -64.74 -36.15
CA ALA A 10 -14.91 -64.51 -35.25
C ALA A 10 -14.92 -63.09 -34.66
N ASP A 11 -16.12 -62.56 -34.36
CA ASP A 11 -16.43 -61.30 -33.76
C ASP A 11 -15.62 -60.96 -32.49
N GLU A 12 -14.97 -59.81 -32.52
CA GLU A 12 -14.42 -59.12 -31.33
C GLU A 12 -15.59 -58.61 -30.47
N PRO A 13 -15.49 -58.74 -29.12
CA PRO A 13 -16.53 -58.20 -28.26
C PRO A 13 -16.46 -56.68 -28.22
N ALA A 14 -17.64 -56.01 -28.38
CA ALA A 14 -17.82 -54.57 -28.34
C ALA A 14 -17.29 -53.96 -27.05
N ALA A 15 -16.51 -52.88 -27.20
CA ALA A 15 -16.01 -52.05 -26.08
C ALA A 15 -17.20 -51.48 -25.27
N PRO A 16 -17.04 -51.36 -23.94
CA PRO A 16 -18.05 -50.78 -23.09
C PRO A 16 -18.23 -49.28 -23.41
N ALA A 17 -19.52 -48.85 -23.49
CA ALA A 17 -19.89 -47.49 -23.74
C ALA A 17 -19.30 -46.51 -22.69
N GLU A 18 -18.67 -45.41 -23.14
CA GLU A 18 -18.21 -44.30 -22.31
C GLU A 18 -19.39 -43.72 -21.50
N PRO A 19 -19.16 -43.41 -20.22
CA PRO A 19 -20.19 -42.75 -19.42
C PRO A 19 -20.44 -41.35 -19.96
N ALA A 20 -21.70 -40.99 -20.14
CA ALA A 20 -22.14 -39.66 -20.57
C ALA A 20 -21.58 -38.55 -19.68
N ALA A 21 -20.97 -37.53 -20.28
CA ALA A 21 -20.46 -36.37 -19.60
C ALA A 21 -21.56 -35.68 -18.76
N PRO A 22 -21.28 -35.23 -17.56
CA PRO A 22 -22.26 -34.54 -16.74
C PRO A 22 -22.69 -33.23 -17.41
N THR A 23 -24.01 -33.08 -17.61
CA THR A 23 -24.61 -31.82 -18.07
C THR A 23 -24.41 -30.75 -17.05
N ILE A 24 -23.60 -29.73 -17.39
CA ILE A 24 -23.43 -28.50 -16.59
C ILE A 24 -24.73 -27.71 -16.70
N PRO A 25 -25.41 -27.38 -15.59
CA PRO A 25 -26.60 -26.54 -15.65
C PRO A 25 -26.21 -25.12 -16.15
N THR A 26 -26.99 -24.62 -17.11
CA THR A 26 -26.87 -23.27 -17.65
C THR A 26 -27.01 -22.26 -16.48
N PRO A 27 -26.07 -21.33 -16.29
CA PRO A 27 -26.22 -20.31 -15.27
C PRO A 27 -27.47 -19.46 -15.55
N PRO A 28 -28.18 -19.03 -14.49
CA PRO A 28 -29.30 -18.11 -14.65
C PRO A 28 -28.82 -16.79 -15.26
N ALA A 29 -29.67 -16.18 -16.09
CA ALA A 29 -29.40 -14.87 -16.69
C ALA A 29 -29.06 -13.82 -15.61
N PRO A 30 -28.14 -12.89 -15.88
CA PRO A 30 -27.79 -11.86 -14.92
C PRO A 30 -29.03 -11.03 -14.59
N VAL A 31 -29.43 -11.05 -13.32
CA VAL A 31 -30.40 -10.10 -12.76
C VAL A 31 -29.68 -8.77 -12.62
N THR A 32 -30.06 -7.79 -13.38
CA THR A 32 -29.69 -6.39 -13.14
C THR A 32 -30.17 -6.01 -11.74
N PRO A 33 -29.29 -5.58 -10.83
CA PRO A 33 -29.74 -5.02 -9.56
C PRO A 33 -30.58 -3.78 -9.86
N ALA A 34 -31.75 -3.67 -9.21
CA ALA A 34 -32.52 -2.42 -9.23
C ALA A 34 -31.68 -1.34 -8.53
N ASP A 35 -31.60 -0.16 -9.15
CA ASP A 35 -30.95 1.00 -8.56
C ASP A 35 -31.44 1.22 -7.14
N PRO A 36 -30.54 1.42 -6.16
CA PRO A 36 -30.93 1.82 -4.82
C PRO A 36 -31.56 3.22 -4.89
N PRO A 37 -32.58 3.51 -4.04
CA PRO A 37 -33.18 4.83 -4.02
C PRO A 37 -32.13 5.88 -3.69
N ALA A 38 -32.09 6.95 -4.45
CA ALA A 38 -31.17 8.06 -4.29
C ALA A 38 -31.15 8.56 -2.84
N ALA A 39 -30.03 8.33 -2.15
CA ALA A 39 -29.78 8.91 -0.86
C ALA A 39 -29.66 10.42 -1.02
N GLN A 40 -30.42 11.17 -0.23
CA GLN A 40 -30.31 12.62 -0.17
C GLN A 40 -28.99 12.95 0.51
N ASN A 41 -28.04 13.47 -0.24
CA ASN A 41 -26.75 13.94 0.28
C ASN A 41 -26.95 15.05 1.32
N PRO A 42 -26.38 14.96 2.52
CA PRO A 42 -26.19 16.11 3.37
C PRO A 42 -25.18 17.06 2.71
N SER A 43 -25.51 18.34 2.69
CA SER A 43 -24.66 19.39 2.14
C SER A 43 -23.40 19.55 3.02
N TYR A 44 -22.25 19.18 2.48
CA TYR A 44 -20.93 19.44 3.07
C TYR A 44 -20.49 20.89 2.84
N PRO A 45 -19.75 21.50 3.77
CA PRO A 45 -19.17 22.82 3.55
C PRO A 45 -18.10 22.72 2.45
N SER A 46 -18.29 23.51 1.39
CA SER A 46 -17.36 23.61 0.28
C SER A 46 -16.08 24.31 0.72
N TRP A 47 -14.96 23.60 0.74
CA TRP A 47 -13.63 24.21 0.74
C TRP A 47 -13.40 24.77 -0.67
N SER A 48 -13.49 26.10 -0.81
CA SER A 48 -13.23 26.75 -2.08
C SER A 48 -11.74 26.91 -2.31
N TYR A 49 -11.16 26.04 -3.13
CA TYR A 49 -9.89 26.32 -3.79
C TYR A 49 -10.15 27.40 -4.87
N ASN A 50 -9.52 28.57 -4.72
CA ASN A 50 -9.59 29.67 -5.68
C ASN A 50 -8.69 29.40 -6.90
N GLY A 51 -9.04 28.44 -7.72
CA GLY A 51 -8.44 28.17 -9.02
C GLY A 51 -9.55 27.98 -10.06
N ASN A 52 -9.68 28.96 -10.93
CA ASN A 52 -10.77 29.13 -11.89
C ASN A 52 -10.67 28.14 -13.05
N THR A 53 -11.25 26.96 -12.91
CA THR A 53 -11.92 26.17 -13.97
C THR A 53 -12.79 25.13 -13.25
N ALA A 54 -14.10 25.18 -13.51
CA ALA A 54 -15.01 24.14 -13.03
C ALA A 54 -14.69 22.83 -13.76
N TYR A 55 -13.74 22.05 -13.22
CA TYR A 55 -13.53 20.68 -13.63
C TYR A 55 -14.70 19.84 -13.09
N THR A 56 -15.44 19.21 -13.98
CA THR A 56 -16.46 18.24 -13.60
C THR A 56 -15.89 16.87 -13.94
N PRO A 57 -15.53 16.05 -12.95
CA PRO A 57 -15.03 14.69 -13.20
C PRO A 57 -16.01 13.94 -14.07
N LYS A 58 -15.57 13.46 -15.23
CA LYS A 58 -16.45 12.79 -16.19
C LYS A 58 -16.71 11.32 -15.82
N HIS A 59 -15.84 10.72 -15.00
CA HIS A 59 -15.78 9.27 -14.85
C HIS A 59 -15.81 8.77 -13.39
N TYR A 60 -15.49 9.62 -12.39
CA TYR A 60 -15.41 9.22 -10.98
C TYR A 60 -16.19 10.18 -10.11
N SER A 61 -16.94 9.62 -9.17
CA SER A 61 -17.57 10.36 -8.07
C SER A 61 -16.73 10.14 -6.81
N HIS A 62 -16.77 11.11 -5.92
CA HIS A 62 -16.17 10.99 -4.60
C HIS A 62 -16.79 9.79 -3.86
N ASP A 63 -15.96 8.83 -3.40
CA ASP A 63 -16.37 7.58 -2.79
C ASP A 63 -15.64 7.39 -1.44
N LEU A 64 -16.38 7.29 -0.35
CA LEU A 64 -15.82 7.11 0.99
C LEU A 64 -14.98 5.83 1.12
N THR A 65 -15.33 4.77 0.36
CA THR A 65 -14.52 3.54 0.33
C THR A 65 -13.16 3.81 -0.32
N THR A 66 -13.13 4.58 -1.40
CA THR A 66 -11.89 4.98 -2.07
C THR A 66 -11.04 5.87 -1.17
N GLU A 67 -11.64 6.82 -0.45
CA GLU A 67 -10.94 7.66 0.52
C GLU A 67 -10.31 6.83 1.66
N LYS A 68 -11.04 5.86 2.19
CA LYS A 68 -10.49 4.93 3.19
C LYS A 68 -9.35 4.09 2.62
N PHE A 69 -9.46 3.66 1.37
CA PHE A 69 -8.38 2.95 0.70
C PHE A 69 -7.14 3.85 0.53
N ILE A 70 -7.33 5.12 0.15
CA ILE A 70 -6.24 6.10 0.08
C ILE A 70 -5.58 6.27 1.46
N ALA A 71 -6.35 6.36 2.54
CA ALA A 71 -5.81 6.45 3.90
C ALA A 71 -4.96 5.22 4.30
N VAL A 72 -5.24 4.05 3.70
CA VAL A 72 -4.45 2.83 3.93
C VAL A 72 -3.12 2.85 3.18
N ILE A 73 -3.11 3.30 1.91
CA ILE A 73 -1.94 3.15 1.04
C ILE A 73 -1.17 4.44 0.79
N GLY A 74 -1.77 5.61 1.06
CA GLY A 74 -1.26 6.91 0.63
C GLY A 74 0.12 7.23 1.16
N GLU A 75 0.32 7.09 2.46
CA GLU A 75 1.62 7.40 3.07
C GLU A 75 2.70 6.38 2.72
N GLN A 76 2.33 5.12 2.55
CA GLN A 76 3.24 4.09 2.04
C GLN A 76 3.68 4.40 0.60
N ALA A 77 2.73 4.81 -0.25
CA ALA A 77 3.03 5.23 -1.62
C ALA A 77 3.88 6.50 -1.67
N ARG A 78 3.66 7.47 -0.75
CA ARG A 78 4.49 8.67 -0.60
C ARG A 78 5.94 8.30 -0.34
N GLU A 79 6.19 7.46 0.68
CA GLU A 79 7.53 7.00 1.05
C GLU A 79 8.22 6.34 -0.15
N ILE A 80 7.57 5.34 -0.76
CA ILE A 80 8.10 4.62 -1.93
C ILE A 80 8.34 5.57 -3.11
N GLY A 81 7.41 6.49 -3.36
CA GLY A 81 7.52 7.49 -4.43
C GLY A 81 8.73 8.40 -4.26
N GLN A 82 9.02 8.84 -3.03
CA GLN A 82 10.21 9.65 -2.71
C GLN A 82 11.51 8.84 -2.89
N GLU A 83 11.53 7.59 -2.43
CA GLU A 83 12.71 6.72 -2.53
C GLU A 83 13.03 6.29 -3.96
N ARG A 84 12.01 6.13 -4.80
CA ARG A 84 12.11 5.51 -6.12
C ARG A 84 11.95 6.48 -7.30
N ASP A 85 11.91 7.78 -7.04
CA ASP A 85 11.73 8.80 -8.09
C ASP A 85 10.41 8.62 -8.87
N LEU A 86 9.34 8.19 -8.20
CA LEU A 86 8.01 7.95 -8.79
C LEU A 86 6.97 8.93 -8.25
N TYR A 87 5.96 9.23 -9.07
CA TYR A 87 4.77 9.94 -8.60
C TYR A 87 3.91 9.01 -7.74
N ALA A 88 3.83 9.29 -6.45
CA ALA A 88 2.94 8.57 -5.53
C ALA A 88 1.47 8.71 -5.96
N SER A 89 1.08 9.88 -6.45
CA SER A 89 -0.24 10.14 -7.01
C SER A 89 -0.61 9.17 -8.13
N VAL A 90 0.33 8.88 -9.05
CA VAL A 90 0.13 7.93 -10.14
C VAL A 90 0.03 6.51 -9.63
N MET A 91 0.89 6.11 -8.70
CA MET A 91 0.86 4.79 -8.05
C MET A 91 -0.49 4.56 -7.36
N ILE A 92 -0.97 5.52 -6.56
CA ILE A 92 -2.25 5.44 -5.86
C ILE A 92 -3.41 5.36 -6.87
N ALA A 93 -3.41 6.19 -7.92
CA ALA A 93 -4.46 6.20 -8.93
C ALA A 93 -4.55 4.87 -9.69
N GLN A 94 -3.41 4.26 -10.05
CA GLN A 94 -3.37 2.93 -10.64
C GLN A 94 -3.89 1.88 -9.64
N ALA A 95 -3.47 1.91 -8.38
CA ALA A 95 -3.96 1.00 -7.35
C ALA A 95 -5.49 1.11 -7.19
N ILE A 96 -6.06 2.31 -7.19
CA ILE A 96 -7.52 2.54 -7.15
C ILE A 96 -8.20 1.90 -8.36
N LEU A 97 -7.70 2.17 -9.56
CA LEU A 97 -8.30 1.71 -10.82
C LEU A 97 -8.23 0.19 -10.96
N GLU A 98 -7.05 -0.40 -10.76
CA GLU A 98 -6.81 -1.84 -10.97
C GLU A 98 -7.45 -2.72 -9.89
N SER A 99 -7.56 -2.22 -8.67
CA SER A 99 -8.07 -2.99 -7.53
C SER A 99 -9.53 -2.72 -7.18
N ALA A 100 -10.21 -1.80 -7.87
CA ALA A 100 -11.51 -1.26 -7.47
C ALA A 100 -11.44 -0.70 -6.03
N SER A 101 -10.47 0.19 -5.76
CA SER A 101 -10.20 0.75 -4.42
C SER A 101 -9.98 -0.33 -3.35
N GLY A 102 -9.17 -1.34 -3.67
CA GLY A 102 -8.85 -2.45 -2.77
C GLY A 102 -9.98 -3.48 -2.60
N ASN A 103 -11.09 -3.37 -3.33
CA ASN A 103 -12.25 -4.24 -3.14
C ASN A 103 -12.27 -5.50 -4.00
N SER A 104 -11.36 -5.65 -4.97
CA SER A 104 -11.28 -6.86 -5.78
C SER A 104 -10.81 -8.06 -4.94
N LEU A 105 -11.17 -9.29 -5.37
CA LEU A 105 -10.71 -10.51 -4.69
C LEU A 105 -9.18 -10.65 -4.70
N LEU A 106 -8.53 -10.10 -5.72
CA LEU A 106 -7.09 -10.14 -5.85
C LEU A 106 -6.40 -9.12 -4.92
N ALA A 107 -7.03 -7.96 -4.72
CA ALA A 107 -6.48 -6.91 -3.86
C ALA A 107 -6.67 -7.17 -2.36
N LYS A 108 -7.69 -7.95 -1.99
CA LYS A 108 -7.95 -8.28 -0.57
C LYS A 108 -6.99 -9.33 -0.04
N ALA A 109 -6.73 -9.26 1.27
CA ALA A 109 -6.05 -10.34 1.98
C ALA A 109 -6.75 -11.69 1.69
N PRO A 110 -6.00 -12.80 1.56
CA PRO A 110 -4.56 -12.92 1.75
C PRO A 110 -3.72 -12.68 0.48
N ASN A 111 -4.25 -12.08 -0.57
CA ASN A 111 -3.55 -11.93 -1.85
C ASN A 111 -2.82 -10.57 -1.99
N ASN A 112 -3.40 -9.49 -1.49
CA ASN A 112 -2.88 -8.13 -1.43
C ASN A 112 -2.30 -7.58 -2.76
N ASN A 113 -2.73 -8.09 -3.92
CA ASN A 113 -2.23 -7.67 -5.23
C ASN A 113 -3.08 -6.51 -5.76
N LEU A 114 -2.58 -5.30 -5.62
CA LEU A 114 -3.30 -4.08 -5.97
C LEU A 114 -3.28 -3.77 -7.47
N PHE A 115 -2.29 -4.27 -8.20
CA PHE A 115 -2.02 -3.88 -9.60
C PHE A 115 -2.30 -4.99 -10.61
N GLY A 116 -2.81 -6.13 -10.17
CA GLY A 116 -3.08 -7.25 -11.07
C GLY A 116 -1.81 -7.84 -11.70
N ILE A 117 -0.66 -7.76 -11.05
CA ILE A 117 0.61 -8.24 -11.58
C ILE A 117 0.60 -9.77 -11.65
N LYS A 118 0.85 -10.32 -12.84
CA LYS A 118 0.88 -11.76 -13.12
C LYS A 118 2.23 -12.36 -12.72
N GLY A 119 2.24 -13.66 -12.43
CA GLY A 119 3.43 -14.43 -12.09
C GLY A 119 3.51 -14.81 -10.62
N THR A 120 4.73 -14.92 -10.08
CA THR A 120 5.02 -15.27 -8.70
C THR A 120 5.82 -14.14 -8.01
N TYR A 121 5.61 -13.96 -6.72
CA TYR A 121 6.41 -13.10 -5.87
C TYR A 121 6.92 -13.95 -4.70
N ASN A 122 8.23 -14.01 -4.51
CA ASN A 122 8.88 -14.88 -3.51
C ASN A 122 8.42 -16.37 -3.56
N GLY A 123 8.06 -16.84 -4.77
CA GLY A 123 7.53 -18.20 -4.96
C GLY A 123 6.02 -18.35 -4.75
N GLU A 124 5.33 -17.33 -4.25
CA GLU A 124 3.89 -17.34 -3.98
C GLU A 124 3.08 -16.77 -5.16
N SER A 125 1.96 -17.41 -5.46
CA SER A 125 0.98 -16.96 -6.45
C SER A 125 -0.42 -17.42 -6.09
N VAL A 126 -1.41 -16.79 -6.70
CA VAL A 126 -2.81 -17.21 -6.66
C VAL A 126 -3.32 -17.42 -8.08
N LEU A 127 -3.91 -18.61 -8.34
CA LEU A 127 -4.50 -18.92 -9.64
C LEU A 127 -5.89 -18.30 -9.72
N MET A 128 -6.10 -17.37 -10.65
CA MET A 128 -7.38 -16.70 -10.86
C MET A 128 -7.80 -16.70 -12.31
N ARG A 129 -9.13 -16.67 -12.52
CA ARG A 129 -9.71 -16.51 -13.84
C ARG A 129 -9.65 -15.04 -14.24
N THR A 130 -9.06 -14.76 -15.40
CA THR A 130 -8.98 -13.43 -15.98
C THR A 130 -9.57 -13.42 -17.38
N ALA A 131 -10.10 -12.27 -17.79
CA ALA A 131 -10.56 -12.00 -19.14
C ALA A 131 -9.40 -11.42 -19.95
N GLU A 132 -9.16 -11.98 -21.12
CA GLU A 132 -8.16 -11.49 -22.07
C GLU A 132 -8.86 -11.11 -23.38
N ASP A 133 -8.33 -10.08 -24.04
CA ASP A 133 -8.73 -9.70 -25.40
C ASP A 133 -7.66 -10.19 -26.38
N ASP A 134 -8.06 -10.83 -27.47
CA ASP A 134 -7.14 -11.30 -28.52
C ASP A 134 -6.67 -10.18 -29.48
N GLY A 135 -7.01 -8.93 -29.17
CA GLY A 135 -6.71 -7.74 -29.99
C GLY A 135 -7.74 -7.51 -31.09
N THR A 136 -8.77 -8.36 -31.23
CA THR A 136 -9.88 -8.19 -32.18
C THR A 136 -11.18 -7.75 -31.50
N GLY A 137 -11.16 -7.58 -30.14
CA GLY A 137 -12.34 -7.32 -29.32
C GLY A 137 -13.06 -8.60 -28.88
N LEU A 138 -12.50 -9.80 -29.17
CA LEU A 138 -13.03 -11.06 -28.67
C LEU A 138 -12.45 -11.35 -27.29
N ILE A 139 -13.33 -11.27 -26.28
CA ILE A 139 -12.95 -11.58 -24.90
C ILE A 139 -13.02 -13.08 -24.66
N TYR A 140 -11.94 -13.66 -24.17
CA TYR A 140 -11.89 -15.05 -23.71
C TYR A 140 -11.33 -15.12 -22.28
N PHE A 141 -11.60 -16.22 -21.59
CA PHE A 141 -11.19 -16.38 -20.20
C PHE A 141 -10.12 -17.44 -20.09
N ILE A 142 -9.06 -17.09 -19.35
CA ILE A 142 -7.99 -18.03 -18.99
C ILE A 142 -7.80 -18.08 -17.48
N LEU A 143 -7.12 -19.11 -17.02
CA LEU A 143 -6.56 -19.14 -15.68
C LEU A 143 -5.12 -18.62 -15.77
N SER A 144 -4.78 -17.67 -14.93
CA SER A 144 -3.43 -17.12 -14.82
C SER A 144 -2.99 -17.09 -13.35
N ASP A 145 -1.71 -17.30 -13.15
CA ASP A 145 -1.08 -17.02 -11.85
C ASP A 145 -0.90 -15.52 -11.69
N PHE A 146 -1.31 -15.01 -10.54
CA PHE A 146 -1.10 -13.65 -10.11
C PHE A 146 -0.20 -13.66 -8.88
N ARG A 147 0.68 -12.68 -8.76
CA ARG A 147 1.55 -12.51 -7.59
C ARG A 147 0.69 -12.38 -6.34
N LYS A 148 1.14 -13.02 -5.27
CA LYS A 148 0.53 -12.94 -3.95
C LYS A 148 1.53 -12.31 -3.01
N TYR A 149 1.10 -11.33 -2.24
CA TYR A 149 1.94 -10.56 -1.32
C TYR A 149 1.45 -10.75 0.11
N ASP A 150 2.38 -10.72 1.06
CA ASP A 150 2.06 -10.82 2.47
C ASP A 150 1.39 -9.52 2.97
N THR A 151 1.87 -8.38 2.46
CA THR A 151 1.33 -7.06 2.82
C THR A 151 0.96 -6.24 1.58
N VAL A 152 0.17 -5.20 1.80
CA VAL A 152 -0.12 -4.17 0.78
C VAL A 152 1.15 -3.41 0.40
N LYS A 153 2.05 -3.16 1.36
CA LYS A 153 3.33 -2.47 1.12
C LYS A 153 4.22 -3.26 0.16
N ASP A 154 4.25 -4.61 0.25
CA ASP A 154 4.98 -5.45 -0.71
C ASP A 154 4.47 -5.29 -2.14
N SER A 155 3.14 -5.19 -2.29
CA SER A 155 2.53 -4.94 -3.61
C SER A 155 2.92 -3.58 -4.19
N LEU A 156 3.00 -2.54 -3.36
CA LEU A 156 3.45 -1.20 -3.76
C LEU A 156 4.94 -1.21 -4.13
N ASN A 157 5.77 -1.89 -3.36
CA ASN A 157 7.21 -2.02 -3.63
C ASN A 157 7.47 -2.79 -4.92
N ASP A 158 6.79 -3.91 -5.14
CA ASP A 158 6.95 -4.72 -6.36
C ASP A 158 6.47 -3.95 -7.62
N TYR A 159 5.42 -3.14 -7.49
CA TYR A 159 5.02 -2.18 -8.53
C TYR A 159 6.16 -1.18 -8.79
N ALA A 160 6.76 -0.60 -7.77
CA ALA A 160 7.87 0.34 -7.92
C ALA A 160 9.08 -0.33 -8.57
N ASP A 161 9.41 -1.58 -8.21
CA ASP A 161 10.45 -2.36 -8.87
C ASP A 161 10.15 -2.59 -10.35
N LEU A 162 8.89 -2.89 -10.69
CA LEU A 162 8.47 -3.01 -12.10
C LEU A 162 8.69 -1.69 -12.87
N MET A 163 8.36 -0.56 -12.28
CA MET A 163 8.52 0.77 -12.92
C MET A 163 9.99 1.20 -13.03
N CYS A 164 10.83 0.85 -12.03
CA CYS A 164 12.23 1.29 -11.99
C CYS A 164 13.18 0.32 -12.68
N GLU A 165 12.99 -0.97 -12.52
CA GLU A 165 13.93 -2.01 -12.91
C GLU A 165 13.37 -2.94 -13.99
N GLY A 166 12.03 -2.98 -14.12
CA GLY A 166 11.33 -3.86 -15.04
C GLY A 166 11.62 -3.55 -16.50
N LEU A 167 11.58 -4.60 -17.33
CA LEU A 167 11.64 -4.53 -18.79
C LEU A 167 12.84 -3.69 -19.35
N ASN A 168 13.97 -3.75 -18.67
CA ASN A 168 15.20 -3.00 -19.07
C ASN A 168 14.98 -1.49 -19.20
N GLY A 169 14.26 -0.88 -18.24
CA GLY A 169 14.02 0.56 -18.23
C GLY A 169 12.91 1.03 -19.18
N PHE A 170 12.05 0.13 -19.61
CA PHE A 170 10.90 0.46 -20.47
C PHE A 170 10.03 1.55 -19.86
N TYR A 171 9.86 1.55 -18.53
CA TYR A 171 9.07 2.55 -17.81
C TYR A 171 9.89 3.76 -17.32
N ALA A 172 11.18 3.88 -17.64
CA ALA A 172 11.97 5.05 -17.23
C ALA A 172 11.34 6.43 -17.55
N PRO A 173 10.57 6.61 -18.66
CA PRO A 173 9.89 7.88 -18.91
C PRO A 173 8.79 8.27 -17.91
N VAL A 174 8.37 7.40 -16.96
CA VAL A 174 7.39 7.76 -15.91
C VAL A 174 8.05 8.30 -14.63
N TRP A 175 9.39 8.23 -14.51
CA TRP A 175 10.09 8.72 -13.32
C TRP A 175 9.98 10.24 -13.22
N LYS A 176 9.87 10.78 -12.02
CA LYS A 176 9.80 12.23 -11.78
C LYS A 176 10.94 13.00 -12.47
N SER A 177 12.15 12.43 -12.48
CA SER A 177 13.30 13.00 -13.16
C SER A 177 13.16 13.07 -14.69
N ASN A 178 12.29 12.27 -15.30
CA ASN A 178 12.06 12.19 -16.75
C ASN A 178 10.70 12.71 -17.19
N ALA A 179 9.70 12.67 -16.33
CA ALA A 179 8.36 13.21 -16.54
C ALA A 179 8.20 14.49 -15.70
N PRO A 180 8.11 15.68 -16.30
CA PRO A 180 8.00 16.93 -15.56
C PRO A 180 6.74 17.04 -14.69
N THR A 181 5.68 16.31 -15.05
CA THR A 181 4.40 16.29 -14.33
C THR A 181 3.84 14.88 -14.30
N PHE A 182 2.91 14.62 -13.37
CA PHE A 182 2.16 13.35 -13.33
C PHE A 182 1.36 13.13 -14.63
N VAL A 183 0.99 14.19 -15.35
CA VAL A 183 0.29 14.10 -16.65
C VAL A 183 1.22 13.43 -17.67
N ASP A 184 2.50 13.87 -17.77
CA ASP A 184 3.48 13.26 -18.68
C ASP A 184 3.68 11.77 -18.36
N ALA A 185 3.71 11.42 -17.04
CA ALA A 185 3.84 10.04 -16.61
C ALA A 185 2.62 9.19 -16.98
N THR A 186 1.40 9.68 -16.75
CA THR A 186 0.15 8.96 -17.08
C THR A 186 -0.03 8.82 -18.58
N ASP A 187 0.31 9.83 -19.39
CA ASP A 187 0.26 9.76 -20.85
C ASP A 187 1.23 8.71 -21.40
N TYR A 188 2.38 8.55 -20.76
CA TYR A 188 3.30 7.47 -21.15
C TYR A 188 2.75 6.08 -20.86
N LEU A 189 2.00 5.90 -19.77
CA LEU A 189 1.42 4.60 -19.38
C LEU A 189 0.32 4.14 -20.34
N GLU A 190 -0.41 5.07 -20.98
CA GLU A 190 -1.44 4.73 -21.95
C GLU A 190 -0.87 3.96 -23.13
N GLY A 191 -1.50 2.84 -23.49
CA GLY A 191 -1.08 1.93 -24.55
C GLY A 191 0.20 1.14 -24.24
N ARG A 192 0.77 1.26 -23.02
CA ARG A 192 1.98 0.56 -22.59
C ARG A 192 1.75 -0.28 -21.33
N TYR A 193 1.16 0.30 -20.30
CA TYR A 193 0.75 -0.42 -19.10
C TYR A 193 -0.62 -1.07 -19.31
N ALA A 194 -1.57 -0.32 -19.86
CA ALA A 194 -2.89 -0.79 -20.22
C ALA A 194 -3.19 -0.47 -21.70
N THR A 195 -3.97 -1.33 -22.36
CA THR A 195 -4.43 -1.14 -23.76
C THR A 195 -5.62 -0.19 -23.86
N ASP A 196 -6.16 0.25 -22.75
CA ASP A 196 -7.27 1.21 -22.68
C ASP A 196 -6.83 2.57 -23.21
N THR A 197 -7.48 3.07 -24.25
CA THR A 197 -7.16 4.37 -24.90
C THR A 197 -7.61 5.59 -24.11
N GLN A 198 -8.22 5.41 -22.95
CA GLN A 198 -8.60 6.46 -22.01
C GLN A 198 -7.90 6.26 -20.66
N TYR A 199 -6.81 5.48 -20.65
CA TYR A 199 -6.14 5.11 -19.40
C TYR A 199 -5.55 6.34 -18.71
N SER A 200 -4.89 7.22 -19.45
CA SER A 200 -4.29 8.43 -18.89
C SER A 200 -5.36 9.39 -18.37
N GLU A 201 -6.45 9.61 -19.11
CA GLU A 201 -7.57 10.44 -18.66
C GLU A 201 -8.17 9.91 -17.35
N LYS A 202 -8.36 8.59 -17.24
CA LYS A 202 -8.90 7.97 -16.01
C LYS A 202 -7.98 8.15 -14.81
N LEU A 203 -6.67 7.99 -14.99
CA LEU A 203 -5.71 8.20 -13.92
C LEU A 203 -5.69 9.68 -13.48
N GLN A 204 -5.66 10.61 -14.43
CA GLN A 204 -5.69 12.05 -14.16
C GLN A 204 -6.98 12.45 -13.44
N ASP A 205 -8.14 11.96 -13.89
CA ASP A 205 -9.43 12.19 -13.24
C ASP A 205 -9.43 11.69 -11.77
N ILE A 206 -8.83 10.55 -11.49
CA ILE A 206 -8.67 10.02 -10.11
C ILE A 206 -7.75 10.92 -9.30
N ILE A 207 -6.58 11.27 -9.84
CA ILE A 207 -5.59 12.12 -9.16
C ILE A 207 -6.21 13.45 -8.76
N GLU A 208 -6.93 14.10 -9.68
CA GLU A 208 -7.57 15.39 -9.43
C GLU A 208 -8.78 15.27 -8.49
N THR A 209 -9.61 14.21 -8.64
CA THR A 209 -10.81 13.99 -7.80
C THR A 209 -10.45 13.86 -6.32
N TYR A 210 -9.36 13.14 -6.03
CA TYR A 210 -8.96 12.82 -4.66
C TYR A 210 -7.75 13.63 -4.19
N ASP A 211 -7.32 14.66 -4.95
CA ASP A 211 -6.16 15.52 -4.63
C ASP A 211 -4.91 14.72 -4.27
N LEU A 212 -4.58 13.69 -5.10
CA LEU A 212 -3.51 12.76 -4.78
C LEU A 212 -2.11 13.36 -4.90
N THR A 213 -1.95 14.50 -5.57
CA THR A 213 -0.66 15.19 -5.72
C THR A 213 -0.03 15.59 -4.38
N ARG A 214 -0.83 15.69 -3.31
CA ARG A 214 -0.31 15.91 -1.95
C ARG A 214 0.64 14.82 -1.47
N PHE A 215 0.55 13.61 -2.03
CA PHE A 215 1.46 12.50 -1.75
C PHE A 215 2.75 12.54 -2.58
N ASP A 216 2.84 13.40 -3.58
CA ASP A 216 4.06 13.56 -4.39
C ASP A 216 5.12 14.41 -3.69
N GLU A 217 4.73 15.16 -2.66
CA GLU A 217 5.62 15.96 -1.83
C GLU A 217 6.06 15.16 -0.59
N PRO A 218 7.31 15.37 -0.12
CA PRO A 218 7.74 14.76 1.14
C PRO A 218 6.90 15.27 2.31
N LEU A 219 6.90 14.53 3.42
CA LEU A 219 6.34 15.03 4.66
C LEU A 219 7.11 16.26 5.14
N ASP A 220 6.42 17.20 5.77
CA ASP A 220 7.01 18.40 6.38
C ASP A 220 7.59 18.15 7.77
N TYR A 221 7.55 16.91 8.26
CA TYR A 221 8.13 16.46 9.52
C TYR A 221 8.90 15.15 9.35
N GLU A 222 9.86 14.92 10.25
CA GLU A 222 10.62 13.68 10.36
C GLU A 222 10.64 13.18 11.81
N THR A 223 10.88 11.90 12.02
CA THR A 223 11.06 11.32 13.36
C THR A 223 12.44 11.72 13.93
N VAL A 224 12.48 12.07 15.22
CA VAL A 224 13.73 12.38 15.91
C VAL A 224 14.56 11.13 16.19
N SER A 225 13.88 10.00 16.42
CA SER A 225 14.50 8.70 16.68
C SER A 225 14.58 7.86 15.41
N THR A 226 15.69 7.18 15.22
CA THR A 226 15.83 6.14 14.20
C THR A 226 15.45 4.79 14.80
N PHE A 227 14.64 4.02 14.07
CA PHE A 227 14.22 2.67 14.44
C PHE A 227 14.93 1.69 13.51
N GLU A 228 16.08 1.16 13.97
CA GLU A 228 16.89 0.21 13.20
C GLU A 228 16.76 -1.20 13.79
N PHE A 229 16.46 -2.17 12.93
CA PHE A 229 16.30 -3.58 13.32
C PHE A 229 17.20 -4.48 12.47
N PRO A 230 17.71 -5.57 13.03
CA PRO A 230 18.42 -6.55 12.22
C PRO A 230 17.47 -7.21 11.24
N VAL A 231 17.88 -7.31 9.99
CA VAL A 231 17.16 -8.12 9.00
C VAL A 231 17.32 -9.58 9.39
N ILE A 232 16.20 -10.29 9.53
CA ILE A 232 16.16 -11.70 9.89
C ILE A 232 15.81 -12.52 8.64
N ASP A 233 16.63 -13.50 8.34
CA ASP A 233 16.35 -14.47 7.29
C ASP A 233 15.19 -15.39 7.72
N GLU A 234 14.11 -15.38 6.96
CA GLU A 234 12.86 -16.04 7.30
C GLU A 234 12.97 -17.57 7.34
N GLU A 235 13.85 -18.16 6.53
CA GLU A 235 14.03 -19.62 6.50
C GLU A 235 14.84 -20.12 7.69
N THR A 236 15.85 -19.36 8.09
CA THR A 236 16.81 -19.78 9.11
C THR A 236 16.56 -19.16 10.48
N GLY A 237 15.79 -18.07 10.56
CA GLY A 237 15.55 -17.27 11.77
C GLY A 237 16.81 -16.57 12.29
N LYS A 238 17.82 -16.35 11.44
CA LYS A 238 19.10 -15.73 11.81
C LYS A 238 19.24 -14.35 11.19
N GLU A 239 20.07 -13.54 11.84
CA GLU A 239 20.46 -12.25 11.30
C GLU A 239 21.16 -12.40 9.94
N VAL A 240 20.75 -11.59 8.97
CA VAL A 240 21.38 -11.50 7.65
C VAL A 240 22.67 -10.72 7.81
N LEU A 241 23.76 -11.26 7.27
CA LEU A 241 25.07 -10.60 7.29
C LEU A 241 25.39 -10.05 5.91
N ASP A 242 25.91 -8.84 5.87
CA ASP A 242 26.48 -8.27 4.64
C ASP A 242 27.62 -9.19 4.14
N PRO A 243 27.58 -9.68 2.90
CA PRO A 243 28.54 -10.64 2.39
C PRO A 243 29.96 -10.07 2.23
N ILE A 244 30.12 -8.75 2.26
CA ILE A 244 31.41 -8.07 2.07
C ILE A 244 32.02 -7.70 3.43
N THR A 245 31.21 -7.09 4.31
CA THR A 245 31.69 -6.59 5.61
C THR A 245 31.54 -7.60 6.74
N GLY A 246 30.61 -8.57 6.61
CA GLY A 246 30.26 -9.52 7.66
C GLY A 246 29.49 -8.88 8.82
N GLU A 247 29.06 -7.63 8.69
CA GLU A 247 28.22 -6.95 9.66
C GLU A 247 26.75 -7.35 9.48
N VAL A 248 25.94 -7.22 10.56
CA VAL A 248 24.51 -7.45 10.49
C VAL A 248 23.86 -6.39 9.60
N VAL A 249 23.06 -6.82 8.64
CA VAL A 249 22.24 -5.92 7.82
C VAL A 249 21.12 -5.36 8.70
N MET A 250 21.02 -4.04 8.77
CA MET A 250 19.97 -3.35 9.50
C MET A 250 18.95 -2.76 8.53
N GLU A 251 17.69 -2.84 8.86
CA GLU A 251 16.61 -2.11 8.19
C GLU A 251 16.14 -0.95 9.07
N GLN A 252 15.81 0.16 8.44
CA GLN A 252 15.21 1.30 9.11
C GLN A 252 13.70 1.21 8.97
N ARG A 253 12.97 1.35 10.09
CA ARG A 253 11.52 1.36 10.11
C ARG A 253 11.00 2.77 10.39
N THR A 254 9.85 3.08 9.79
CA THR A 254 9.28 4.42 9.72
C THR A 254 7.87 4.47 10.32
N LEU A 255 7.28 5.67 10.42
CA LEU A 255 5.86 5.81 10.75
C LEU A 255 4.96 5.28 9.64
N ALA A 256 5.42 5.27 8.37
CA ALA A 256 4.69 4.63 7.29
C ALA A 256 4.63 3.10 7.47
N ASP A 257 5.71 2.47 8.00
CA ASP A 257 5.69 1.06 8.38
C ASP A 257 4.71 0.79 9.53
N LEU A 258 4.64 1.71 10.51
CA LEU A 258 3.65 1.62 11.61
C LEU A 258 2.21 1.65 11.08
N VAL A 259 1.92 2.51 10.12
CA VAL A 259 0.61 2.57 9.43
C VAL A 259 0.37 1.30 8.61
N ALA A 260 1.38 0.81 7.90
CA ALA A 260 1.30 -0.43 7.12
C ALA A 260 0.95 -1.63 8.00
N GLU A 261 1.66 -1.79 9.12
CA GLU A 261 1.37 -2.86 10.09
C GLU A 261 -0.06 -2.76 10.63
N ALA A 262 -0.46 -1.57 11.10
CA ALA A 262 -1.80 -1.40 11.65
C ALA A 262 -2.90 -1.72 10.63
N THR A 263 -2.73 -1.30 9.38
CA THR A 263 -3.70 -1.54 8.31
C THR A 263 -3.70 -2.98 7.80
N SER A 264 -2.62 -3.75 8.00
CA SER A 264 -2.58 -5.18 7.71
C SER A 264 -3.59 -5.99 8.54
N HIS A 265 -3.99 -5.45 9.70
CA HIS A 265 -4.96 -6.06 10.60
C HIS A 265 -6.42 -5.70 10.32
N LEU A 266 -6.72 -5.01 9.22
CA LEU A 266 -8.10 -4.70 8.84
C LEU A 266 -8.96 -5.96 8.74
N GLY A 267 -10.13 -5.93 9.40
CA GLY A 267 -11.04 -7.06 9.45
C GLY A 267 -10.76 -8.05 10.59
N THR A 268 -9.65 -7.91 11.34
CA THR A 268 -9.39 -8.72 12.55
C THR A 268 -10.48 -8.49 13.59
N PRO A 269 -11.07 -9.54 14.18
CA PRO A 269 -12.13 -9.40 15.15
C PRO A 269 -11.70 -8.64 16.41
N TYR A 270 -12.59 -7.80 16.93
CA TYR A 270 -12.40 -7.26 18.28
C TYR A 270 -12.45 -8.37 19.32
N LEU A 271 -11.42 -8.45 20.14
CA LEU A 271 -11.35 -9.37 21.27
C LEU A 271 -10.98 -8.61 22.55
N TRP A 272 -11.86 -8.59 23.56
CA TRP A 272 -11.54 -7.97 24.85
C TRP A 272 -10.29 -8.57 25.47
N GLY A 273 -9.29 -7.75 25.77
CA GLY A 273 -7.98 -8.20 26.27
C GLY A 273 -7.05 -8.72 25.16
N GLY A 274 -7.46 -8.67 23.88
CA GLY A 274 -6.69 -9.17 22.74
C GLY A 274 -5.49 -8.28 22.42
N VAL A 275 -4.35 -8.93 22.08
CA VAL A 275 -3.05 -8.30 21.82
C VAL A 275 -2.30 -8.98 20.66
N THR A 276 -2.99 -9.79 19.86
CA THR A 276 -2.40 -10.56 18.77
C THR A 276 -3.26 -10.48 17.51
N PRO A 277 -2.73 -10.85 16.33
CA PRO A 277 -3.50 -10.91 15.08
C PRO A 277 -4.73 -11.81 15.09
N ASP A 278 -4.89 -12.70 16.08
CA ASP A 278 -6.11 -13.49 16.27
C ASP A 278 -7.29 -12.64 16.77
N GLY A 279 -7.03 -11.50 17.37
CA GLY A 279 -8.01 -10.54 17.87
C GLY A 279 -7.37 -9.46 18.73
N PHE A 280 -7.85 -8.24 18.59
CA PHE A 280 -7.38 -7.07 19.31
C PHE A 280 -8.49 -6.38 20.09
N ASP A 281 -8.16 -5.81 21.27
CA ASP A 281 -8.91 -4.66 21.78
C ASP A 281 -8.23 -3.35 21.33
N CYS A 282 -8.86 -2.21 21.63
CA CYS A 282 -8.38 -0.91 21.15
C CYS A 282 -6.94 -0.60 21.57
N SER A 283 -6.60 -0.78 22.83
CA SER A 283 -5.26 -0.52 23.36
C SER A 283 -4.25 -1.61 23.02
N GLY A 284 -4.72 -2.85 22.81
CA GLY A 284 -3.88 -3.96 22.35
C GLY A 284 -3.41 -3.82 20.91
N LEU A 285 -4.27 -3.30 20.04
CA LEU A 285 -3.89 -3.03 18.65
C LEU A 285 -2.74 -2.01 18.58
N VAL A 286 -2.91 -0.85 19.21
CA VAL A 286 -1.88 0.19 19.17
C VAL A 286 -0.60 -0.26 19.88
N GLN A 287 -0.70 -0.97 21.02
CA GLN A 287 0.47 -1.52 21.72
C GLN A 287 1.23 -2.51 20.84
N TYR A 288 0.52 -3.41 20.17
CA TYR A 288 1.11 -4.41 19.27
C TYR A 288 1.89 -3.73 18.15
N CYS A 289 1.26 -2.81 17.41
CA CYS A 289 1.90 -2.13 16.28
C CYS A 289 3.15 -1.35 16.70
N TYR A 290 3.09 -0.58 17.78
CA TYR A 290 4.25 0.16 18.28
C TYR A 290 5.41 -0.75 18.68
N ARG A 291 5.12 -1.88 19.32
CA ARG A 291 6.14 -2.85 19.73
C ARG A 291 6.77 -3.56 18.54
N GLU A 292 5.95 -4.12 17.64
CA GLU A 292 6.43 -4.96 16.54
C GLU A 292 7.19 -4.14 15.47
N VAL A 293 6.73 -2.90 15.21
CA VAL A 293 7.35 -2.07 14.18
C VAL A 293 8.49 -1.23 14.72
N LEU A 294 8.26 -0.50 15.80
CA LEU A 294 9.20 0.51 16.29
C LEU A 294 9.97 0.04 17.53
N GLY A 295 9.67 -1.15 18.09
CA GLY A 295 10.26 -1.62 19.34
C GLY A 295 9.88 -0.76 20.55
N VAL A 296 8.85 0.06 20.44
CA VAL A 296 8.42 1.00 21.48
C VAL A 296 7.33 0.36 22.36
N GLU A 297 7.64 0.18 23.62
CA GLU A 297 6.70 -0.37 24.60
C GLU A 297 5.82 0.75 25.18
N ILE A 298 4.54 0.75 24.81
CA ILE A 298 3.52 1.60 25.42
C ILE A 298 2.66 0.80 26.42
N PRO A 299 2.03 1.44 27.40
CA PRO A 299 1.22 0.74 28.40
C PRO A 299 0.09 -0.10 27.79
N ARG A 300 -0.30 -1.20 28.48
CA ARG A 300 -1.31 -2.14 27.98
C ARG A 300 -2.72 -1.54 27.85
N THR A 301 -3.11 -0.64 28.72
CA THR A 301 -4.49 -0.15 28.76
C THR A 301 -4.60 1.30 28.34
N THR A 302 -5.72 1.65 27.71
CA THR A 302 -6.06 3.01 27.30
C THR A 302 -5.86 4.02 28.44
N TYR A 303 -6.25 3.66 29.68
CA TYR A 303 -6.08 4.52 30.85
C TYR A 303 -4.63 4.92 31.11
N PHE A 304 -3.68 4.02 30.90
CA PHE A 304 -2.27 4.32 31.08
C PHE A 304 -1.61 4.86 29.78
N GLN A 305 -2.14 4.49 28.62
CA GLN A 305 -1.64 5.02 27.34
C GLN A 305 -1.89 6.52 27.21
N CYS A 306 -3.00 7.03 27.72
CA CYS A 306 -3.28 8.47 27.69
C CYS A 306 -2.36 9.33 28.60
N LEU A 307 -1.54 8.68 29.43
CA LEU A 307 -0.59 9.36 30.33
C LEU A 307 0.83 9.43 29.74
N VAL A 308 1.08 8.81 28.58
CA VAL A 308 2.39 8.82 27.92
C VAL A 308 2.38 9.74 26.70
N GLY A 309 3.54 10.26 26.34
CA GLY A 309 3.69 11.18 25.22
C GLY A 309 3.24 12.61 25.54
N GLU A 310 3.31 13.46 24.55
CA GLU A 310 2.95 14.88 24.62
C GLU A 310 1.53 15.12 24.09
N ASP A 311 0.87 16.16 24.61
CA ASP A 311 -0.43 16.59 24.06
C ASP A 311 -0.23 17.21 22.67
N VAL A 312 -1.10 16.87 21.72
CA VAL A 312 -1.07 17.35 20.35
C VAL A 312 -2.41 17.98 19.98
N ASP A 313 -2.36 19.16 19.39
CA ASP A 313 -3.54 19.78 18.79
C ASP A 313 -3.95 19.06 17.51
N PHE A 314 -5.25 19.05 17.20
CA PHE A 314 -5.75 18.31 16.03
C PHE A 314 -5.28 18.87 14.68
N GLU A 315 -4.83 20.12 14.65
CA GLU A 315 -4.23 20.74 13.48
C GLU A 315 -2.78 20.29 13.23
N ASP A 316 -2.12 19.72 14.27
CA ASP A 316 -0.72 19.30 14.22
C ASP A 316 -0.57 17.76 14.29
N LEU A 317 -1.60 17.00 13.95
CA LEU A 317 -1.56 15.53 13.97
C LEU A 317 -0.59 14.96 12.95
N HIS A 318 0.25 14.03 13.39
CA HIS A 318 1.14 13.23 12.56
C HIS A 318 0.74 11.75 12.60
N MET A 319 1.10 10.99 11.57
CA MET A 319 0.92 9.53 11.55
C MET A 319 1.43 8.90 12.84
N GLY A 320 0.70 7.92 13.35
CA GLY A 320 1.04 7.22 14.57
C GLY A 320 0.56 7.92 15.85
N ASP A 321 0.14 9.19 15.83
CA ASP A 321 -0.42 9.82 17.03
C ASP A 321 -1.61 9.03 17.57
N LEU A 322 -1.70 8.94 18.89
CA LEU A 322 -2.77 8.23 19.59
C LEU A 322 -3.95 9.17 19.84
N LEU A 323 -5.11 8.76 19.35
CA LEU A 323 -6.37 9.48 19.50
C LEU A 323 -7.20 8.85 20.62
N PHE A 324 -7.64 9.66 21.57
CA PHE A 324 -8.37 9.21 22.75
C PHE A 324 -9.81 9.70 22.75
N PHE A 325 -10.70 8.82 23.21
CA PHE A 325 -12.15 9.06 23.25
C PHE A 325 -12.66 8.86 24.69
N ASP A 326 -13.23 9.93 25.28
CA ASP A 326 -13.82 9.87 26.60
C ASP A 326 -15.16 9.13 26.57
N ARG A 327 -15.37 8.32 27.60
CA ARG A 327 -16.71 7.82 27.92
C ARG A 327 -17.35 8.71 28.99
N ALA A 328 -18.60 9.00 28.81
CA ALA A 328 -19.34 9.96 29.64
C ALA A 328 -19.38 9.62 31.16
N SER A 329 -18.99 8.41 31.54
CA SER A 329 -19.14 7.93 32.93
C SER A 329 -17.86 7.60 33.68
N ASP A 330 -16.75 7.33 33.00
CA ASP A 330 -15.57 6.70 33.61
C ASP A 330 -14.21 7.13 33.00
N GLY A 331 -14.16 8.26 32.27
CA GLY A 331 -12.93 8.80 31.69
C GLY A 331 -12.57 8.16 30.34
N VAL A 332 -11.28 8.18 29.99
CA VAL A 332 -10.79 7.70 28.68
C VAL A 332 -11.07 6.22 28.51
N GLY A 333 -11.99 5.90 27.61
CA GLY A 333 -12.47 4.53 27.42
C GLY A 333 -12.06 3.87 26.12
N HIS A 334 -11.44 4.63 25.18
CA HIS A 334 -11.07 4.10 23.88
C HIS A 334 -9.84 4.85 23.33
N VAL A 335 -9.06 4.14 22.51
CA VAL A 335 -7.89 4.65 21.81
C VAL A 335 -7.89 4.15 20.37
N ALA A 336 -7.38 5.00 19.47
CA ALA A 336 -7.13 4.70 18.06
C ALA A 336 -5.78 5.26 17.65
N MET A 337 -5.30 4.93 16.47
CA MET A 337 -4.07 5.47 15.90
C MET A 337 -4.37 6.27 14.64
N TYR A 338 -3.85 7.48 14.56
CA TYR A 338 -4.02 8.36 13.41
C TYR A 338 -3.21 7.86 12.21
N LEU A 339 -3.83 7.85 11.03
CA LEU A 339 -3.23 7.38 9.78
C LEU A 339 -2.75 8.51 8.85
N GLY A 340 -3.22 9.73 9.09
CA GLY A 340 -3.12 10.85 8.15
C GLY A 340 -4.49 11.25 7.58
N ASP A 341 -4.56 12.39 6.91
CA ASP A 341 -5.73 12.87 6.14
C ASP A 341 -7.09 12.85 6.88
N GLY A 342 -7.09 12.98 8.21
CA GLY A 342 -8.31 12.94 9.00
C GLY A 342 -8.88 11.54 9.21
N TYR A 343 -8.10 10.48 9.00
CA TYR A 343 -8.48 9.08 9.23
C TYR A 343 -7.69 8.46 10.36
N TYR A 344 -8.30 7.47 11.02
CA TYR A 344 -7.64 6.67 12.04
C TYR A 344 -8.07 5.21 11.97
N ILE A 345 -7.25 4.32 12.52
CA ILE A 345 -7.53 2.89 12.65
C ILE A 345 -7.86 2.55 14.09
N GLN A 346 -8.82 1.67 14.29
CA GLN A 346 -9.29 1.26 15.59
C GLN A 346 -9.79 -0.18 15.63
N ALA A 347 -9.71 -0.81 16.82
CA ALA A 347 -10.49 -1.97 17.21
C ALA A 347 -11.62 -1.49 18.14
N PRO A 348 -12.88 -1.28 17.67
CA PRO A 348 -13.83 -0.42 18.37
C PRO A 348 -14.50 -1.09 19.58
N HIS A 349 -15.11 -2.26 19.43
CA HIS A 349 -15.85 -2.96 20.50
C HIS A 349 -16.20 -4.40 20.12
N THR A 350 -16.65 -5.19 21.10
CA THR A 350 -17.12 -6.57 20.88
C THR A 350 -18.19 -6.65 19.79
N GLY A 351 -18.01 -7.56 18.86
CA GLY A 351 -18.89 -7.78 17.70
C GLY A 351 -18.53 -6.98 16.47
N ASP A 352 -17.49 -6.16 16.54
CA ASP A 352 -16.92 -5.41 15.42
C ASP A 352 -15.51 -5.90 15.08
N VAL A 353 -14.87 -5.29 14.09
CA VAL A 353 -13.54 -5.64 13.59
C VAL A 353 -12.64 -4.41 13.57
N VAL A 354 -11.33 -4.61 13.41
CA VAL A 354 -10.38 -3.55 13.12
C VAL A 354 -10.79 -2.86 11.82
N LYS A 355 -10.89 -1.53 11.85
CA LYS A 355 -11.38 -0.74 10.72
C LYS A 355 -10.83 0.68 10.70
N VAL A 356 -10.83 1.30 9.52
CA VAL A 356 -10.56 2.72 9.32
C VAL A 356 -11.84 3.53 9.52
N THR A 357 -11.73 4.65 10.22
CA THR A 357 -12.83 5.57 10.52
C THR A 357 -12.36 7.00 10.23
N ALA A 358 -13.24 7.83 9.64
CA ALA A 358 -12.98 9.24 9.46
C ALA A 358 -13.18 10.00 10.79
N MET A 359 -12.34 10.98 11.08
CA MET A 359 -12.49 11.81 12.28
C MET A 359 -13.82 12.57 12.28
N GLU A 360 -14.34 12.94 11.10
CA GLU A 360 -15.66 13.59 10.97
C GLU A 360 -16.82 12.69 11.41
N ASP A 361 -16.69 11.36 11.26
CA ASP A 361 -17.71 10.39 11.71
C ASP A 361 -17.70 10.27 13.23
N GLN A 362 -16.52 10.32 13.84
CA GLN A 362 -16.36 10.22 15.30
C GLN A 362 -15.08 10.96 15.72
N MET A 363 -15.27 12.20 16.22
CA MET A 363 -14.18 13.07 16.65
C MET A 363 -13.57 12.56 17.97
N PRO A 364 -12.23 12.41 18.05
CA PRO A 364 -11.55 12.14 19.32
C PRO A 364 -11.67 13.31 20.30
N THR A 365 -11.46 13.06 21.58
CA THR A 365 -11.49 14.09 22.63
C THR A 365 -10.17 14.83 22.75
N PHE A 366 -9.05 14.12 22.61
CA PHE A 366 -7.68 14.66 22.61
C PHE A 366 -6.73 13.67 21.93
N ALA A 367 -5.51 14.11 21.68
CA ALA A 367 -4.47 13.31 21.05
C ALA A 367 -3.15 13.36 21.84
N LYS A 368 -2.33 12.32 21.69
CA LYS A 368 -0.99 12.21 22.25
C LYS A 368 0.01 11.77 21.19
N ARG A 369 1.17 12.41 21.17
CA ARG A 369 2.34 12.02 20.39
C ARG A 369 3.30 11.24 21.25
N VAL A 370 3.51 9.97 20.94
CA VAL A 370 4.47 9.09 21.65
C VAL A 370 5.83 9.12 20.95
N ILE A 371 5.82 9.20 19.64
CA ILE A 371 7.05 9.29 18.82
C ILE A 371 7.34 10.77 18.56
N GLU A 372 8.46 11.24 19.06
CA GLU A 372 8.87 12.63 18.83
C GLU A 372 9.16 12.87 17.35
N THR A 373 8.54 13.90 16.80
CA THR A 373 8.76 14.37 15.42
C THR A 373 9.20 15.83 15.45
N ARG A 374 9.90 16.27 14.42
CA ARG A 374 10.31 17.65 14.24
C ARG A 374 10.04 18.11 12.81
N PRO A 375 9.80 19.41 12.58
CA PRO A 375 9.68 19.93 11.22
C PRO A 375 10.98 19.68 10.43
N VAL A 376 10.85 19.28 9.18
CA VAL A 376 11.96 19.24 8.23
C VAL A 376 12.33 20.69 7.93
N THR A 377 13.51 21.11 8.37
CA THR A 377 14.00 22.46 8.10
C THR A 377 15.03 22.40 6.97
N ASP A 378 14.95 23.34 6.03
CA ASP A 378 15.94 23.53 4.94
C ASP A 378 17.39 23.71 5.43
N GLN A 379 17.59 23.92 6.73
CA GLN A 379 18.88 24.17 7.34
C GLN A 379 19.81 22.94 7.32
N LEU A 380 19.25 21.72 7.33
CA LEU A 380 20.05 20.49 7.19
C LEU A 380 20.60 20.30 5.77
N VAL A 381 19.91 20.84 4.77
CA VAL A 381 20.40 20.82 3.37
C VAL A 381 21.50 21.86 3.17
N THR A 382 21.42 23.00 3.87
CA THR A 382 22.42 24.08 3.79
C THR A 382 23.72 23.72 4.52
N ASP A 383 23.64 23.04 5.65
CA ASP A 383 24.84 22.61 6.41
C ASP A 383 25.67 21.55 5.67
N LEU A 384 25.06 20.86 4.69
CA LEU A 384 25.77 19.93 3.79
C LEU A 384 26.35 20.61 2.53
N VAL A 385 25.98 21.86 2.24
CA VAL A 385 26.36 22.59 1.02
C VAL A 385 27.29 23.77 1.31
N GLU A 386 27.40 24.26 2.54
CA GLU A 386 28.14 25.49 2.89
C GLU A 386 29.58 25.29 3.40
N ASP A 387 30.31 24.29 2.91
CA ASP A 387 31.78 24.41 2.97
C ASP A 387 32.41 24.20 1.56
N PRO A 388 32.46 25.25 0.72
CA PRO A 388 33.04 25.17 -0.61
C PRO A 388 34.57 25.06 -0.61
N LEU A 389 35.24 24.90 0.56
CA LEU A 389 36.69 24.89 0.65
C LEU A 389 37.29 23.58 1.17
N THR A 390 36.50 22.57 1.47
CA THR A 390 37.06 21.26 1.88
C THR A 390 37.37 20.45 0.62
N PRO A 391 38.65 20.12 0.33
CA PRO A 391 38.98 19.25 -0.80
C PRO A 391 38.36 17.88 -0.61
N ALA A 392 37.82 17.31 -1.69
CA ALA A 392 37.10 16.03 -1.72
C ALA A 392 37.85 14.82 -1.10
N GLY A 393 39.11 14.99 -0.69
CA GLY A 393 39.92 13.96 -0.02
C GLY A 393 39.78 13.93 1.51
N GLU A 394 39.21 14.95 2.15
CA GLU A 394 39.08 14.99 3.63
C GLU A 394 37.72 14.51 4.13
N LEU A 395 36.70 14.48 3.29
CA LEU A 395 35.36 13.93 3.61
C LEU A 395 35.40 12.44 3.99
N PHE A 396 36.42 11.70 3.51
CA PHE A 396 36.59 10.28 3.85
C PHE A 396 37.34 10.03 5.17
N SER A 397 37.87 11.05 5.82
CA SER A 397 38.66 10.87 7.06
C SER A 397 37.86 11.12 8.35
N LEU A 398 36.72 11.77 8.28
CA LEU A 398 35.86 12.07 9.43
C LEU A 398 34.95 10.89 9.85
N GLY A 399 34.90 9.82 9.06
CA GLY A 399 34.08 8.61 9.32
C GLY A 399 34.69 7.59 10.28
N LYS A 400 35.81 7.88 10.98
CA LYS A 400 36.44 6.93 11.90
C LYS A 400 36.18 7.15 13.39
N ASP A 401 35.46 8.18 13.76
CA ASP A 401 35.08 8.42 15.15
C ASP A 401 33.54 8.46 15.28
N LYS A 402 33.02 7.28 15.65
CA LYS A 402 31.75 7.05 16.34
C LYS A 402 30.46 7.63 15.73
N GLY A 403 29.77 6.85 14.94
CA GLY A 403 28.31 6.77 15.01
C GLY A 403 27.50 7.78 14.19
N SER A 404 28.07 8.48 13.20
CA SER A 404 27.29 9.49 12.45
C SER A 404 27.47 9.46 10.92
N ALA A 405 27.93 8.35 10.34
CA ALA A 405 28.19 8.25 8.91
C ALA A 405 27.28 7.24 8.20
N LYS A 406 25.95 7.31 8.46
CA LYS A 406 24.98 6.46 7.74
C LYS A 406 23.71 7.23 7.40
N LEU A 407 23.87 8.46 6.94
CA LEU A 407 22.76 9.25 6.38
C LEU A 407 23.14 9.72 4.97
N MET A 408 23.39 8.77 4.09
CA MET A 408 23.25 9.01 2.65
C MET A 408 22.27 7.97 2.12
N SER A 409 21.07 8.41 1.84
CA SER A 409 20.11 7.64 1.06
C SER A 409 20.74 7.24 -0.28
N GLN A 410 20.44 6.08 -0.78
CA GLN A 410 20.94 5.52 -2.06
C GLN A 410 20.93 6.51 -3.26
N PRO A 411 20.00 7.46 -3.37
CA PRO A 411 20.01 8.47 -4.44
C PRO A 411 21.26 9.35 -4.45
N LEU A 412 21.81 9.72 -3.30
CA LEU A 412 23.03 10.56 -3.23
C LEU A 412 24.30 9.79 -3.57
N GLN A 413 24.35 8.47 -3.34
CA GLN A 413 25.47 7.64 -3.80
C GLN A 413 25.52 7.50 -5.33
N ARG A 414 24.36 7.49 -6.02
CA ARG A 414 24.30 7.47 -7.47
C ARG A 414 24.72 8.80 -8.11
N LEU A 415 24.40 9.94 -7.45
CA LEU A 415 24.83 11.25 -7.93
C LEU A 415 26.37 11.42 -7.87
N ALA A 416 27.02 10.87 -6.85
CA ALA A 416 28.46 10.89 -6.70
C ALA A 416 29.20 10.03 -7.75
N GLN A 417 28.55 8.99 -8.30
CA GLN A 417 29.08 8.16 -9.38
C GLN A 417 28.94 8.80 -10.78
N PHE A 418 28.04 9.80 -10.92
CA PHE A 418 27.84 10.50 -12.21
C PHE A 418 28.75 11.72 -12.36
N LEU A 419 29.39 12.18 -11.29
CA LEU A 419 30.29 13.35 -11.29
C LEU A 419 31.78 12.99 -11.18
N SER A 420 32.10 11.70 -11.19
CA SER A 420 33.48 11.17 -11.31
C SER A 420 33.68 10.52 -12.67
#